data_9fdcdb7d6e36debc8bb49cf114199679
#
_entry.id   9fdcdb7d6e36debc8bb49cf114199679
#
_cell.length_a   1.000
_cell.length_b   1.000
_cell.length_c   1.000
_cell.angle_alpha   90.00
_cell.angle_beta   90.00
_cell.angle_gamma   90.00
#
_symmetry.space_group_name_H-M   'P 1'
#
loop_
_entity.id
_entity.type
_entity.pdbx_description
1 polymer ?
#
loop_
_entity_poly.entity_id
_entity_poly.type
_entity_poly.pdbx_seq_one_letter_code
_entity_poly.pdbx_strand_id
1 'polypeptide(L)'
;MKKTENRKSIHLRGQDYYQKLLDTYPEQSYITLASINLNERLENLQVQKSKAEKEASKFTEKTKPGKIENNKQEQKRLQEEMDFLAEKMTQGVTTVPLSGTLVLEYGTTSENIYAGMDEEYRRYQPALLTWYETAKHAFERGADWQNMGGVENDLNGGLYHFKSKFNPTIEEYVGEFNLPTNPLYHLSNFAYTLRKKYRSKH
;
A
#
# COMPACT_ATOMS: atom_id res chain seq x y z
N MET A 1 -6.82 -2.41 6.61
CA MET A 1 -6.29 -1.57 7.71
C MET A 1 -5.95 -2.38 8.96
N LYS A 2 -6.78 -3.28 9.49
CA LYS A 2 -6.43 -4.13 10.65
C LYS A 2 -5.10 -4.90 10.50
N LYS A 3 -4.80 -5.44 9.32
CA LYS A 3 -3.49 -6.09 9.05
C LYS A 3 -2.30 -5.14 9.19
N THR A 4 -2.48 -3.85 8.82
CA THR A 4 -1.45 -2.80 9.01
C THR A 4 -1.29 -2.42 10.47
N GLU A 5 -2.38 -2.38 11.24
CA GLU A 5 -2.37 -2.14 12.69
C GLU A 5 -1.48 -3.17 13.40
N ASN A 6 -1.74 -4.45 13.15
CA ASN A 6 -0.99 -5.54 13.78
C ASN A 6 0.52 -5.49 13.43
N ARG A 7 0.84 -5.17 12.16
CA ARG A 7 2.24 -5.10 11.70
C ARG A 7 3.02 -3.94 12.30
N LYS A 8 2.38 -2.77 12.44
CA LYS A 8 3.07 -1.54 12.88
C LYS A 8 2.87 -1.24 14.37
N SER A 9 2.14 -2.09 15.10
CA SER A 9 1.75 -1.84 16.48
C SER A 9 1.13 -0.46 16.71
N ILE A 10 0.39 0.02 15.70
CA ILE A 10 -0.37 1.27 15.78
C ILE A 10 -1.82 0.97 16.12
N HIS A 11 -2.45 1.84 16.89
CA HIS A 11 -3.87 1.70 17.21
C HIS A 11 -4.70 2.45 16.18
N LEU A 12 -5.47 1.73 15.39
CA LEU A 12 -6.40 2.31 14.42
C LEU A 12 -7.70 2.75 15.10
N ARG A 13 -8.36 3.71 14.50
CA ARG A 13 -9.72 4.10 14.89
C ARG A 13 -10.72 2.99 14.50
N GLY A 14 -11.86 2.95 15.15
CA GLY A 14 -12.97 2.08 14.76
C GLY A 14 -13.53 2.44 13.37
N GLN A 15 -14.28 1.51 12.78
CA GLN A 15 -14.92 1.71 11.48
C GLN A 15 -15.80 2.95 11.46
N ASP A 16 -16.53 3.21 12.53
CA ASP A 16 -17.43 4.37 12.68
C ASP A 16 -16.71 5.71 12.49
N TYR A 17 -15.44 5.80 12.90
CA TYR A 17 -14.65 7.00 12.69
C TYR A 17 -14.43 7.29 11.19
N TYR A 18 -14.09 6.27 10.42
CA TYR A 18 -13.86 6.42 8.98
C TYR A 18 -15.16 6.69 8.23
N GLN A 19 -16.25 6.04 8.64
CA GLN A 19 -17.57 6.30 8.07
C GLN A 19 -17.99 7.75 8.35
N LYS A 20 -17.86 8.22 9.59
CA LYS A 20 -18.16 9.58 9.95
C LYS A 20 -17.35 10.61 9.16
N LEU A 21 -16.07 10.31 8.85
CA LEU A 21 -15.24 11.18 8.03
C LEU A 21 -15.80 11.29 6.61
N LEU A 22 -16.15 10.17 5.98
CA LEU A 22 -16.77 10.15 4.65
C LEU A 22 -18.13 10.87 4.65
N ASP A 23 -18.95 10.67 5.66
CA ASP A 23 -20.25 11.32 5.79
C ASP A 23 -20.14 12.84 6.02
N THR A 24 -19.06 13.27 6.70
CA THR A 24 -18.83 14.69 6.98
C THR A 24 -18.32 15.46 5.76
N TYR A 25 -17.57 14.78 4.88
CA TYR A 25 -16.96 15.35 3.67
C TYR A 25 -17.31 14.56 2.42
N PRO A 26 -18.62 14.43 2.07
CA PRO A 26 -19.05 13.51 1.02
C PRO A 26 -18.51 13.87 -0.37
N GLU A 27 -18.30 15.17 -0.64
CA GLU A 27 -17.78 15.65 -1.93
C GLU A 27 -16.24 15.69 -1.97
N GLN A 28 -15.60 15.77 -0.80
CA GLN A 28 -14.16 15.96 -0.66
C GLN A 28 -13.44 14.69 -0.22
N SER A 29 -14.15 13.62 0.11
CA SER A 29 -13.52 12.38 0.54
C SER A 29 -13.91 11.20 -0.34
N TYR A 30 -12.97 10.30 -0.55
CA TYR A 30 -13.20 9.06 -1.28
C TYR A 30 -12.21 7.97 -0.87
N ILE A 31 -12.54 6.74 -1.28
CA ILE A 31 -11.68 5.58 -1.11
C ILE A 31 -11.31 5.03 -2.48
N THR A 32 -10.02 4.91 -2.75
CA THR A 32 -9.50 4.11 -3.87
C THR A 32 -9.19 2.71 -3.36
N LEU A 33 -9.71 1.70 -4.05
CA LEU A 33 -9.55 0.30 -3.67
C LEU A 33 -9.03 -0.52 -4.87
N ALA A 34 -7.91 -1.18 -4.71
CA ALA A 34 -7.44 -2.21 -5.64
C ALA A 34 -7.90 -3.59 -5.14
N SER A 35 -8.52 -4.35 -6.03
CA SER A 35 -8.95 -5.73 -5.75
C SER A 35 -8.53 -6.65 -6.89
N ILE A 36 -8.48 -7.95 -6.62
CA ILE A 36 -8.21 -8.99 -7.60
C ILE A 36 -9.36 -10.00 -7.62
N ASN A 37 -9.81 -10.35 -8.83
CA ASN A 37 -10.67 -11.50 -9.04
C ASN A 37 -9.79 -12.75 -9.19
N LEU A 38 -9.95 -13.71 -8.28
CA LEU A 38 -9.07 -14.89 -8.23
C LEU A 38 -9.30 -15.83 -9.40
N ASN A 39 -10.54 -15.97 -9.89
CA ASN A 39 -10.86 -16.83 -11.03
C ASN A 39 -10.20 -16.27 -12.30
N GLU A 40 -10.43 -15.00 -12.59
CA GLU A 40 -9.85 -14.33 -13.76
C GLU A 40 -8.31 -14.35 -13.73
N ARG A 41 -7.73 -14.14 -12.55
CA ARG A 41 -6.28 -14.22 -12.38
C ARG A 41 -5.77 -15.63 -12.66
N LEU A 42 -6.44 -16.66 -12.13
CA LEU A 42 -6.07 -18.05 -12.33
C LEU A 42 -6.12 -18.44 -13.81
N GLU A 43 -7.17 -18.06 -14.53
CA GLU A 43 -7.29 -18.27 -15.98
C GLU A 43 -6.12 -17.61 -16.73
N ASN A 44 -5.79 -16.38 -16.40
CA ASN A 44 -4.65 -15.67 -16.98
C ASN A 44 -3.31 -16.37 -16.72
N LEU A 45 -3.11 -16.94 -15.52
CA LEU A 45 -1.91 -17.71 -15.17
C LEU A 45 -1.83 -19.01 -15.96
N GLN A 46 -2.95 -19.72 -16.15
CA GLN A 46 -3.02 -20.93 -16.98
C GLN A 46 -2.61 -20.66 -18.43
N VAL A 47 -3.09 -19.54 -19.00
CA VAL A 47 -2.70 -19.11 -20.35
C VAL A 47 -1.20 -18.79 -20.40
N GLN A 48 -0.66 -18.09 -19.41
CA GLN A 48 0.78 -17.77 -19.37
C GLN A 48 1.63 -19.05 -19.24
N LYS A 49 1.22 -20.00 -18.39
CA LYS A 49 1.90 -21.27 -18.20
C LYS A 49 1.91 -22.09 -19.47
N SER A 50 0.76 -22.22 -20.15
CA SER A 50 0.69 -22.91 -21.46
C SER A 50 1.61 -22.27 -22.51
N LYS A 51 1.76 -20.94 -22.51
CA LYS A 51 2.72 -20.26 -23.41
C LYS A 51 4.16 -20.61 -23.07
N ALA A 52 4.53 -20.62 -21.79
CA ALA A 52 5.87 -20.97 -21.34
C ALA A 52 6.21 -22.43 -21.66
N GLU A 53 5.27 -23.34 -21.48
CA GLU A 53 5.42 -24.76 -21.83
C GLU A 53 5.59 -24.96 -23.35
N LYS A 54 4.77 -24.28 -24.18
CA LYS A 54 4.92 -24.28 -25.64
C LYS A 54 6.24 -23.68 -26.10
N GLU A 55 6.80 -22.71 -25.39
CA GLU A 55 8.12 -22.17 -25.65
C GLU A 55 9.20 -23.22 -25.31
N ALA A 56 9.08 -23.85 -24.15
CA ALA A 56 10.01 -24.90 -23.72
C ALA A 56 10.07 -26.07 -24.69
N SER A 57 8.94 -26.48 -25.27
CA SER A 57 8.88 -27.57 -26.25
C SER A 57 9.65 -27.30 -27.57
N LYS A 58 9.99 -26.04 -27.83
CA LYS A 58 10.79 -25.61 -28.98
C LYS A 58 12.28 -25.53 -28.70
N PHE A 59 12.71 -25.79 -27.48
CA PHE A 59 14.12 -25.73 -27.12
C PHE A 59 14.87 -26.91 -27.70
N THR A 60 16.07 -26.64 -28.15
CA THR A 60 16.99 -27.62 -28.76
C THR A 60 18.35 -27.49 -28.05
N GLU A 61 19.29 -28.40 -28.39
CA GLU A 61 20.67 -28.35 -27.91
C GLU A 61 21.37 -26.99 -28.17
N LYS A 62 20.91 -26.26 -29.20
CA LYS A 62 21.44 -24.96 -29.57
C LYS A 62 20.81 -23.81 -28.75
N THR A 63 19.82 -24.08 -27.91
CA THR A 63 19.17 -23.07 -27.10
C THR A 63 20.12 -22.63 -25.98
N LYS A 64 20.24 -21.30 -25.77
CA LYS A 64 21.11 -20.77 -24.74
C LYS A 64 20.67 -21.27 -23.36
N PRO A 65 21.58 -21.77 -22.49
CA PRO A 65 21.24 -22.30 -21.17
C PRO A 65 20.45 -21.31 -20.30
N GLY A 66 20.79 -20.01 -20.33
CA GLY A 66 20.06 -18.99 -19.61
C GLY A 66 18.60 -18.83 -20.04
N LYS A 67 18.28 -19.08 -21.31
CA LYS A 67 16.89 -19.04 -21.79
C LYS A 67 16.09 -20.23 -21.25
N ILE A 68 16.70 -21.41 -21.20
CA ILE A 68 16.09 -22.61 -20.64
C ILE A 68 15.81 -22.39 -19.13
N GLU A 69 16.80 -21.91 -18.42
CA GLU A 69 16.70 -21.68 -16.98
C GLU A 69 15.64 -20.61 -16.66
N ASN A 70 15.61 -19.48 -17.38
CA ASN A 70 14.60 -18.44 -17.19
C ASN A 70 13.18 -18.97 -17.45
N ASN A 71 12.98 -19.78 -18.49
CA ASN A 71 11.68 -20.39 -18.76
C ASN A 71 11.26 -21.36 -17.64
N LYS A 72 12.18 -22.16 -17.13
CA LYS A 72 11.92 -23.07 -16.01
C LYS A 72 11.54 -22.32 -14.73
N GLN A 73 12.25 -21.25 -14.42
CA GLN A 73 11.94 -20.39 -13.28
C GLN A 73 10.58 -19.73 -13.43
N GLU A 74 10.24 -19.25 -14.63
CA GLU A 74 8.93 -18.67 -14.91
C GLU A 74 7.80 -19.69 -14.76
N GLN A 75 7.94 -20.91 -15.28
CA GLN A 75 6.94 -21.97 -15.07
C GLN A 75 6.75 -22.29 -13.58
N LYS A 76 7.84 -22.36 -12.83
CA LYS A 76 7.80 -22.58 -11.38
C LYS A 76 7.04 -21.45 -10.66
N ARG A 77 7.39 -20.19 -10.97
CA ARG A 77 6.72 -19.00 -10.42
C ARG A 77 5.22 -18.99 -10.69
N LEU A 78 4.84 -19.31 -11.94
CA LEU A 78 3.43 -19.38 -12.34
C LEU A 78 2.68 -20.49 -11.58
N GLN A 79 3.30 -21.66 -11.42
CA GLN A 79 2.68 -22.75 -10.65
C GLN A 79 2.50 -22.38 -9.18
N GLU A 80 3.52 -21.83 -8.53
CA GLU A 80 3.44 -21.40 -7.13
C GLU A 80 2.34 -20.34 -6.91
N GLU A 81 2.16 -19.44 -7.88
CA GLU A 81 1.07 -18.45 -7.82
C GLU A 81 -0.30 -19.10 -8.00
N MET A 82 -0.43 -20.04 -8.93
CA MET A 82 -1.68 -20.79 -9.15
C MET A 82 -2.07 -21.59 -7.90
N ASP A 83 -1.11 -22.27 -7.27
CA ASP A 83 -1.34 -23.05 -6.04
C ASP A 83 -1.80 -22.14 -4.88
N PHE A 84 -1.16 -20.98 -4.73
CA PHE A 84 -1.57 -19.98 -3.74
C PHE A 84 -3.00 -19.48 -3.96
N LEU A 85 -3.39 -19.19 -5.22
CA LEU A 85 -4.75 -18.75 -5.51
C LEU A 85 -5.77 -19.86 -5.30
N ALA A 86 -5.45 -21.09 -5.73
CA ALA A 86 -6.32 -22.23 -5.52
C ALA A 86 -6.60 -22.48 -4.04
N GLU A 87 -5.59 -22.38 -3.16
CA GLU A 87 -5.77 -22.47 -1.70
C GLU A 87 -6.75 -21.40 -1.19
N LYS A 88 -6.65 -20.15 -1.64
CA LYS A 88 -7.58 -19.08 -1.24
C LYS A 88 -8.99 -19.34 -1.73
N MET A 89 -9.14 -19.88 -2.94
CA MET A 89 -10.45 -20.20 -3.51
C MET A 89 -11.16 -21.35 -2.78
N THR A 90 -10.44 -22.31 -2.19
CA THR A 90 -11.06 -23.36 -1.35
C THR A 90 -11.80 -22.79 -0.14
N GLN A 91 -11.47 -21.58 0.28
CA GLN A 91 -12.15 -20.85 1.36
C GLN A 91 -13.41 -20.09 0.88
N GLY A 92 -13.83 -20.29 -0.36
CA GLY A 92 -15.00 -19.61 -0.96
C GLY A 92 -14.73 -18.15 -1.37
N VAL A 93 -13.46 -17.72 -1.39
CA VAL A 93 -13.08 -16.34 -1.75
C VAL A 93 -12.96 -16.24 -3.27
N THR A 94 -13.67 -15.31 -3.88
CA THR A 94 -13.61 -15.03 -5.32
C THR A 94 -12.96 -13.70 -5.65
N THR A 95 -13.09 -12.70 -4.76
CA THR A 95 -12.51 -11.37 -4.93
C THR A 95 -11.86 -10.93 -3.63
N VAL A 96 -10.64 -10.44 -3.71
CA VAL A 96 -9.86 -9.99 -2.54
C VAL A 96 -9.50 -8.52 -2.68
N PRO A 97 -9.81 -7.67 -1.70
CA PRO A 97 -9.27 -6.33 -1.62
C PRO A 97 -7.78 -6.38 -1.23
N LEU A 98 -6.92 -5.86 -2.11
CA LEU A 98 -5.46 -5.93 -1.95
C LEU A 98 -4.89 -4.74 -1.22
N SER A 99 -5.35 -3.54 -1.56
CA SER A 99 -4.91 -2.28 -0.95
C SER A 99 -5.97 -1.20 -1.14
N GLY A 100 -5.92 -0.19 -0.28
CA GLY A 100 -6.80 0.97 -0.37
C GLY A 100 -6.17 2.21 0.25
N THR A 101 -6.62 3.37 -0.23
CA THR A 101 -6.35 4.67 0.34
C THR A 101 -7.66 5.36 0.69
N LEU A 102 -7.68 6.11 1.79
CA LEU A 102 -8.74 7.06 2.10
C LEU A 102 -8.16 8.45 1.94
N VAL A 103 -8.81 9.25 1.13
CA VAL A 103 -8.37 10.57 0.69
C VAL A 103 -9.31 11.64 1.21
N LEU A 104 -8.74 12.79 1.47
CA LEU A 104 -9.47 14.04 1.71
C LEU A 104 -8.91 15.12 0.80
N GLU A 105 -9.80 15.87 0.15
CA GLU A 105 -9.46 17.00 -0.70
C GLU A 105 -9.85 18.31 -0.01
N TYR A 106 -8.96 19.31 -0.09
CA TYR A 106 -9.23 20.65 0.39
C TYR A 106 -8.56 21.68 -0.52
N GLY A 107 -9.35 22.61 -1.04
CA GLY A 107 -8.88 23.52 -2.07
C GLY A 107 -8.39 22.75 -3.30
N THR A 108 -7.14 22.98 -3.70
CA THR A 108 -6.50 22.28 -4.83
C THR A 108 -5.54 21.17 -4.37
N THR A 109 -5.62 20.76 -3.10
CA THR A 109 -4.76 19.70 -2.54
C THR A 109 -5.58 18.46 -2.20
N SER A 110 -5.11 17.32 -2.64
CA SER A 110 -5.58 15.98 -2.24
C SER A 110 -4.56 15.35 -1.30
N GLU A 111 -5.01 14.65 -0.26
CA GLU A 111 -4.14 14.00 0.72
C GLU A 111 -4.56 12.56 1.01
N ASN A 112 -3.59 11.63 0.97
CA ASN A 112 -3.78 10.27 1.46
C ASN A 112 -3.71 10.22 2.98
N ILE A 113 -4.86 10.38 3.65
CA ILE A 113 -4.92 10.36 5.12
C ILE A 113 -4.65 8.97 5.68
N TYR A 114 -5.19 7.94 5.02
CA TYR A 114 -4.99 6.55 5.42
C TYR A 114 -4.70 5.68 4.20
N ALA A 115 -3.80 4.73 4.39
CA ALA A 115 -3.51 3.71 3.40
C ALA A 115 -3.29 2.36 4.08
N GLY A 116 -3.66 1.30 3.40
CA GLY A 116 -3.45 -0.06 3.87
C GLY A 116 -3.31 -1.05 2.72
N MET A 117 -2.60 -2.14 3.00
CA MET A 117 -2.36 -3.21 2.04
C MET A 117 -2.46 -4.55 2.76
N ASP A 118 -2.90 -5.58 2.04
CA ASP A 118 -2.79 -6.96 2.47
C ASP A 118 -1.42 -7.51 2.11
N GLU A 119 -0.62 -7.86 3.13
CA GLU A 119 0.75 -8.35 2.96
C GLU A 119 0.83 -9.72 2.28
N GLU A 120 -0.20 -10.55 2.38
CA GLU A 120 -0.24 -11.85 1.70
C GLU A 120 -0.16 -11.69 0.18
N TYR A 121 -0.67 -10.55 -0.32
CA TYR A 121 -0.70 -10.22 -1.74
C TYR A 121 0.39 -9.21 -2.14
N ARG A 122 1.41 -9.00 -1.31
CA ARG A 122 2.50 -8.05 -1.56
C ARG A 122 3.21 -8.27 -2.91
N ARG A 123 3.24 -9.52 -3.40
CA ARG A 123 3.81 -9.86 -4.72
C ARG A 123 3.22 -9.06 -5.87
N TYR A 124 1.97 -8.63 -5.78
CA TYR A 124 1.29 -7.82 -6.78
C TYR A 124 1.59 -6.32 -6.68
N GLN A 125 2.33 -5.89 -5.65
CA GLN A 125 2.63 -4.49 -5.36
C GLN A 125 1.39 -3.57 -5.41
N PRO A 126 0.24 -3.97 -4.83
CA PRO A 126 -1.03 -3.29 -5.03
C PRO A 126 -1.03 -1.86 -4.52
N ALA A 127 -0.20 -1.54 -3.51
CA ALA A 127 -0.08 -0.20 -2.99
C ALA A 127 0.44 0.81 -4.04
N LEU A 128 1.33 0.39 -4.94
CA LEU A 128 1.81 1.26 -6.02
C LEU A 128 0.67 1.64 -6.97
N LEU A 129 -0.12 0.64 -7.39
CA LEU A 129 -1.28 0.89 -8.24
C LEU A 129 -2.30 1.79 -7.55
N THR A 130 -2.65 1.48 -6.31
CA THR A 130 -3.67 2.24 -5.56
C THR A 130 -3.25 3.70 -5.39
N TRP A 131 -1.99 3.97 -5.03
CA TRP A 131 -1.50 5.33 -4.86
C TRP A 131 -1.41 6.09 -6.18
N TYR A 132 -1.00 5.42 -7.25
CA TYR A 132 -0.99 6.01 -8.59
C TYR A 132 -2.41 6.39 -9.04
N GLU A 133 -3.36 5.46 -8.96
CA GLU A 133 -4.75 5.73 -9.35
C GLU A 133 -5.41 6.78 -8.46
N THR A 134 -5.05 6.84 -7.18
CA THR A 134 -5.51 7.90 -6.27
C THR A 134 -5.02 9.27 -6.73
N ALA A 135 -3.73 9.41 -7.02
CA ALA A 135 -3.17 10.68 -7.49
C ALA A 135 -3.76 11.08 -8.85
N LYS A 136 -3.86 10.13 -9.77
CA LYS A 136 -4.48 10.34 -11.08
C LYS A 136 -5.91 10.86 -10.93
N HIS A 137 -6.72 10.19 -10.11
CA HIS A 137 -8.11 10.61 -9.85
C HIS A 137 -8.20 12.01 -9.23
N ALA A 138 -7.32 12.33 -8.28
CA ALA A 138 -7.26 13.67 -7.69
C ALA A 138 -6.97 14.76 -8.75
N PHE A 139 -6.00 14.54 -9.62
CA PHE A 139 -5.69 15.48 -10.71
C PHE A 139 -6.83 15.59 -11.74
N GLU A 140 -7.50 14.50 -12.07
CA GLU A 140 -8.69 14.51 -12.93
C GLU A 140 -9.85 15.30 -12.31
N ARG A 141 -9.92 15.39 -10.98
CA ARG A 141 -10.88 16.20 -10.22
C ARG A 141 -10.46 17.67 -10.06
N GLY A 142 -9.28 18.04 -10.52
CA GLY A 142 -8.77 19.42 -10.49
C GLY A 142 -7.84 19.74 -9.32
N ALA A 143 -7.30 18.75 -8.63
CA ALA A 143 -6.23 18.97 -7.66
C ALA A 143 -4.93 19.38 -8.38
N ASP A 144 -4.21 20.34 -7.83
CA ASP A 144 -2.86 20.72 -8.28
C ASP A 144 -1.78 19.89 -7.56
N TRP A 145 -2.11 19.38 -6.35
CA TRP A 145 -1.18 18.69 -5.48
C TRP A 145 -1.77 17.41 -4.91
N GLN A 146 -0.94 16.36 -4.89
CA GLN A 146 -1.21 15.12 -4.15
C GLN A 146 -0.23 14.99 -2.99
N ASN A 147 -0.68 15.29 -1.79
CA ASN A 147 0.12 15.10 -0.59
C ASN A 147 0.20 13.61 -0.23
N MET A 148 1.40 13.10 -0.21
CA MET A 148 1.69 11.69 0.12
C MET A 148 1.96 11.48 1.62
N GLY A 149 1.89 12.53 2.43
CA GLY A 149 2.22 12.51 3.87
C GLY A 149 3.73 12.43 4.15
N GLY A 150 4.09 12.46 5.43
CA GLY A 150 5.48 12.52 5.86
C GLY A 150 6.32 11.28 5.53
N VAL A 151 7.64 11.48 5.55
CA VAL A 151 8.66 10.44 5.45
C VAL A 151 9.64 10.57 6.63
N GLU A 152 10.51 9.60 6.77
CA GLU A 152 11.58 9.64 7.77
C GLU A 152 12.58 10.76 7.47
N ASN A 153 13.08 11.46 8.50
CA ASN A 153 13.97 12.62 8.34
C ASN A 153 15.31 12.27 7.67
N ASP A 154 15.78 11.03 7.81
CA ASP A 154 17.03 10.58 7.21
C ASP A 154 16.92 10.13 5.75
N LEU A 155 15.69 10.11 5.19
CA LEU A 155 15.37 9.68 3.83
C LEU A 155 15.87 8.27 3.46
N ASN A 156 16.14 7.41 4.46
CA ASN A 156 16.60 6.03 4.27
C ASN A 156 15.52 5.01 4.65
N GLY A 157 14.39 5.46 5.20
CA GLY A 157 13.33 4.60 5.69
C GLY A 157 12.47 3.98 4.59
N GLY A 158 11.69 2.98 4.99
CA GLY A 158 10.82 2.25 4.07
C GLY A 158 9.70 3.10 3.46
N LEU A 159 9.24 4.15 4.17
CA LEU A 159 8.24 5.08 3.63
C LEU A 159 8.84 5.94 2.52
N TYR A 160 10.06 6.45 2.73
CA TYR A 160 10.75 7.18 1.69
C TYR A 160 11.00 6.31 0.45
N HIS A 161 11.54 5.10 0.60
CA HIS A 161 11.75 4.17 -0.51
C HIS A 161 10.47 3.82 -1.27
N PHE A 162 9.35 3.74 -0.59
CA PHE A 162 8.07 3.53 -1.25
C PHE A 162 7.63 4.76 -2.03
N LYS A 163 7.63 5.94 -1.41
CA LYS A 163 7.13 7.19 -1.99
C LYS A 163 8.03 7.71 -3.10
N SER A 164 9.35 7.53 -3.01
CA SER A 164 10.31 7.94 -4.04
C SER A 164 10.04 7.31 -5.42
N LYS A 165 9.34 6.19 -5.48
CA LYS A 165 8.93 5.55 -6.76
C LYS A 165 7.97 6.42 -7.58
N PHE A 166 7.33 7.40 -6.97
CA PHE A 166 6.44 8.36 -7.63
C PHE A 166 7.17 9.66 -8.00
N ASN A 167 8.48 9.74 -7.75
CA ASN A 167 9.30 10.92 -7.99
C ASN A 167 8.70 12.22 -7.39
N PRO A 168 8.31 12.23 -6.10
CA PRO A 168 7.69 13.39 -5.46
C PRO A 168 8.71 14.50 -5.18
N THR A 169 8.22 15.73 -5.07
CA THR A 169 8.96 16.81 -4.42
C THR A 169 8.93 16.60 -2.91
N ILE A 170 10.07 16.79 -2.25
CA ILE A 170 10.18 16.77 -0.80
C ILE A 170 10.12 18.20 -0.29
N GLU A 171 9.18 18.47 0.63
CA GLU A 171 9.06 19.75 1.29
C GLU A 171 9.40 19.61 2.77
N GLU A 172 10.28 20.46 3.24
CA GLU A 172 10.65 20.54 4.66
C GLU A 172 9.85 21.67 5.30
N TYR A 173 9.01 21.29 6.27
CA TYR A 173 8.24 22.25 7.05
C TYR A 173 9.02 22.73 8.26
N VAL A 174 8.72 23.94 8.72
CA VAL A 174 9.33 24.56 9.90
C VAL A 174 9.15 23.77 11.21
N GLY A 175 8.33 22.73 11.19
CA GLY A 175 8.07 21.87 12.35
C GLY A 175 6.94 22.38 13.25
N GLU A 176 6.85 21.78 14.43
CA GLU A 176 5.84 22.10 15.43
C GLU A 176 6.41 23.02 16.51
N PHE A 177 5.66 24.07 16.83
CA PHE A 177 6.02 25.01 17.88
C PHE A 177 4.98 24.93 19.02
N ASN A 178 5.47 24.84 20.25
CA ASN A 178 4.63 24.85 21.44
C ASN A 178 4.85 26.13 22.24
N LEU A 179 3.79 26.93 22.45
CA LEU A 179 3.80 28.08 23.33
C LEU A 179 3.17 27.69 24.66
N PRO A 180 3.95 27.50 25.74
CA PRO A 180 3.42 27.18 27.04
C PRO A 180 2.63 28.39 27.63
N THR A 181 1.34 28.21 27.83
CA THR A 181 0.48 29.26 28.44
C THR A 181 0.26 29.05 29.93
N ASN A 182 0.69 27.91 30.48
CA ASN A 182 0.52 27.54 31.88
C ASN A 182 1.76 26.76 32.39
N PRO A 183 2.26 27.02 33.59
CA PRO A 183 3.39 26.29 34.19
C PRO A 183 3.19 24.77 34.26
N LEU A 184 1.96 24.27 34.33
CA LEU A 184 1.65 22.83 34.31
C LEU A 184 2.00 22.16 32.98
N TYR A 185 2.24 22.95 31.93
CA TYR A 185 2.71 22.41 30.64
C TYR A 185 3.99 21.60 30.79
N HIS A 186 4.96 22.11 31.54
CA HIS A 186 6.25 21.44 31.73
C HIS A 186 6.10 20.10 32.45
N LEU A 187 5.19 20.04 33.43
CA LEU A 187 4.90 18.78 34.14
C LEU A 187 4.19 17.78 33.25
N SER A 188 3.19 18.19 32.48
CA SER A 188 2.46 17.33 31.57
C SER A 188 3.37 16.83 30.41
N ASN A 189 4.23 17.70 29.88
CA ASN A 189 5.18 17.34 28.83
C ASN A 189 6.24 16.34 29.33
N PHE A 190 6.71 16.51 30.57
CA PHE A 190 7.60 15.54 31.21
C PHE A 190 6.93 14.16 31.36
N ALA A 191 5.69 14.14 31.89
CA ALA A 191 4.92 12.91 32.02
C ALA A 191 4.65 12.24 30.66
N TYR A 192 4.33 13.02 29.63
CA TYR A 192 4.15 12.53 28.26
C TYR A 192 5.44 11.92 27.70
N THR A 193 6.59 12.58 27.89
CA THR A 193 7.90 12.11 27.44
C THR A 193 8.30 10.79 28.12
N LEU A 194 8.04 10.67 29.41
CA LEU A 194 8.26 9.42 30.16
C LEU A 194 7.39 8.28 29.61
N ARG A 195 6.10 8.57 29.38
CA ARG A 195 5.16 7.58 28.81
C ARG A 195 5.59 7.14 27.41
N LYS A 196 6.04 8.07 26.57
CA LYS A 196 6.54 7.75 25.21
C LYS A 196 7.78 6.85 25.27
N LYS A 197 8.72 7.15 26.18
CA LYS A 197 9.94 6.40 26.40
C LYS A 197 9.67 4.98 26.94
N TYR A 198 8.64 4.83 27.76
CA TYR A 198 8.20 3.54 28.28
C TYR A 198 7.55 2.68 27.19
N ARG A 199 6.69 3.26 26.36
CA ARG A 199 6.04 2.57 25.24
C ARG A 199 6.99 2.18 24.10
N SER A 200 8.10 2.88 23.92
CA SER A 200 9.09 2.54 22.88
C SER A 200 10.01 1.39 23.28
N LYS A 201 9.96 0.92 24.54
CA LYS A 201 10.77 -0.19 25.05
C LYS A 201 10.00 -1.51 25.16
N HIS A 202 8.68 -1.46 24.95
CA HIS A 202 7.76 -2.59 24.91
C HIS A 202 6.96 -2.57 23.61
#